data_c768d061dc7e1a649372ee762da2f018
#
_entry.id   c768d061dc7e1a649372ee762da2f018
#
_cell.length_a   1.000
_cell.length_b   1.000
_cell.length_c   1.000
_cell.angle_alpha   90.00
_cell.angle_beta   90.00
_cell.angle_gamma   90.00
#
_symmetry.space_group_name_H-M   'P 1'
#
loop_
_entity.id
_entity.type
_entity.pdbx_description
1 polymer ?
#
loop_
_entity_poly.entity_id
_entity_poly.type
_entity_poly.pdbx_seq_one_letter_code
_entity_poly.pdbx_strand_id
1 'polypeptide(L)'
;MHYKKTETMRKLILMTILLCLYQISEAQTFQFQMFFEDAIGNKDTLTIGYDANGTELIDPSFGETNIIGIPIDSTFDVRISDAFFNNGNATFHTKKQILPDSCSGWWFPVVSIDVKSKNWPVTATWDNSLFNIECREGSVFTSFHPGGWWDVVGFPSDLNRVELANANQVTFTSNYNSLSGYDENYAYINSSNDTIPVFWMAFGDSTLITLGVESVAFEFKSYPNPVKDVFYIEIQDYLVKDIKVVDMMGRSKIVDFKNGYIEMKNFHSGYYLIRICRKDGKTQNIKIIKE
;
A
#
# COMPACT_ATOMS: atom_id res chain seq x y z
N MET A 1 -11.84 2.32 -62.75
CA MET A 1 -10.67 1.86 -61.99
C MET A 1 -10.19 2.87 -60.91
N HIS A 2 -10.42 4.15 -61.05
CA HIS A 2 -10.02 5.21 -60.11
C HIS A 2 -10.81 5.22 -58.75
N TYR A 3 -12.08 4.86 -58.75
CA TYR A 3 -12.95 4.93 -57.56
C TYR A 3 -12.58 3.95 -56.46
N LYS A 4 -12.17 2.72 -56.81
CA LYS A 4 -11.72 1.72 -55.82
C LYS A 4 -10.41 2.11 -55.11
N LYS A 5 -9.53 2.87 -55.79
CA LYS A 5 -8.23 3.28 -55.23
C LYS A 5 -8.37 4.37 -54.19
N THR A 6 -9.35 5.26 -54.36
CA THR A 6 -9.66 6.34 -53.41
C THR A 6 -10.32 5.81 -52.12
N GLU A 7 -11.16 4.78 -52.21
CA GLU A 7 -11.82 4.18 -51.06
C GLU A 7 -10.84 3.39 -50.19
N THR A 8 -9.92 2.65 -50.83
CA THR A 8 -8.85 1.93 -50.13
C THR A 8 -7.88 2.90 -49.39
N MET A 9 -7.55 4.01 -50.04
CA MET A 9 -6.70 5.04 -49.47
C MET A 9 -7.37 5.75 -48.27
N ARG A 10 -8.67 6.02 -48.32
CA ARG A 10 -9.46 6.55 -47.20
C ARG A 10 -9.49 5.58 -45.99
N LYS A 11 -9.69 4.28 -46.22
CA LYS A 11 -9.68 3.27 -45.20
C LYS A 11 -8.30 3.14 -44.57
N LEU A 12 -7.22 3.23 -45.38
CA LEU A 12 -5.85 3.20 -44.85
C LEU A 12 -5.55 4.41 -43.98
N ILE A 13 -5.94 5.61 -44.39
CA ILE A 13 -5.75 6.85 -43.63
C ILE A 13 -6.57 6.81 -42.34
N LEU A 14 -7.82 6.34 -42.33
CA LEU A 14 -8.63 6.17 -41.14
C LEU A 14 -8.01 5.15 -40.16
N MET A 15 -7.48 4.05 -40.68
CA MET A 15 -6.82 3.01 -39.88
C MET A 15 -5.52 3.53 -39.27
N THR A 16 -4.74 4.34 -39.98
CA THR A 16 -3.53 4.99 -39.49
C THR A 16 -3.85 6.03 -38.42
N ILE A 17 -4.91 6.83 -38.58
CA ILE A 17 -5.37 7.79 -37.58
C ILE A 17 -5.88 7.05 -36.33
N LEU A 18 -6.61 5.95 -36.47
CA LEU A 18 -7.06 5.11 -35.37
C LEU A 18 -5.88 4.49 -34.62
N LEU A 19 -4.84 4.01 -35.33
CA LEU A 19 -3.61 3.49 -34.73
C LEU A 19 -2.83 4.58 -33.97
N CYS A 20 -2.76 5.80 -34.50
CA CYS A 20 -2.13 6.92 -33.79
C CYS A 20 -2.90 7.37 -32.56
N LEU A 21 -4.22 7.27 -32.54
CA LEU A 21 -5.05 7.57 -31.36
C LEU A 21 -4.92 6.51 -30.28
N TYR A 22 -4.51 5.29 -30.59
CA TYR A 22 -4.29 4.21 -29.63
C TYR A 22 -2.96 4.33 -28.85
N GLN A 23 -2.06 5.22 -29.26
CA GLN A 23 -0.71 5.35 -28.67
C GLN A 23 -0.57 6.48 -27.67
N ILE A 24 -1.65 7.23 -27.36
CA ILE A 24 -1.58 8.31 -26.35
C ILE A 24 -2.35 7.90 -25.11
N SER A 25 -2.00 6.73 -24.55
CA SER A 25 -2.24 6.48 -23.14
C SER A 25 -0.90 6.65 -22.44
N GLU A 26 -0.44 7.89 -22.35
CA GLU A 26 0.58 8.18 -21.36
C GLU A 26 -0.04 7.91 -20.00
N ALA A 27 0.58 7.05 -19.22
CA ALA A 27 0.21 6.87 -17.84
C ALA A 27 0.32 8.26 -17.16
N GLN A 28 -0.83 8.84 -16.84
CA GLN A 28 -0.86 10.19 -16.28
C GLN A 28 -0.23 10.15 -14.89
N THR A 29 0.77 10.98 -14.65
CA THR A 29 1.36 11.16 -13.31
C THR A 29 0.26 11.42 -12.29
N PHE A 30 0.13 10.57 -11.31
CA PHE A 30 -0.74 10.83 -10.18
C PHE A 30 0.03 11.62 -9.12
N GLN A 31 -0.58 12.67 -8.60
CA GLN A 31 -0.07 13.39 -7.44
C GLN A 31 -1.21 14.03 -6.63
N PHE A 32 -1.01 14.15 -5.33
CA PHE A 32 -1.94 14.80 -4.42
C PHE A 32 -1.16 15.61 -3.37
N GLN A 33 -1.86 16.49 -2.66
CA GLN A 33 -1.32 17.22 -1.54
C GLN A 33 -1.80 16.62 -0.23
N MET A 34 -0.87 16.46 0.71
CA MET A 34 -1.14 16.12 2.09
C MET A 34 -0.76 17.33 2.96
N PHE A 35 -1.73 17.84 3.69
CA PHE A 35 -1.59 19.03 4.54
C PHE A 35 -1.40 18.57 5.96
N PHE A 36 -0.50 19.22 6.68
CA PHE A 36 -0.23 18.97 8.08
C PHE A 36 -0.46 20.24 8.89
N GLU A 37 -1.05 20.08 10.08
CA GLU A 37 -1.30 21.18 11.02
C GLU A 37 -1.02 20.69 12.44
N ASP A 38 -0.24 21.49 13.21
CA ASP A 38 0.02 21.22 14.61
C ASP A 38 -1.09 21.80 15.52
N ALA A 39 -1.01 21.53 16.83
CA ALA A 39 -2.04 21.93 17.81
C ALA A 39 -2.27 23.44 17.94
N ILE A 40 -1.36 24.28 17.46
CA ILE A 40 -1.48 25.75 17.52
C ILE A 40 -1.65 26.40 16.15
N GLY A 41 -1.82 25.59 15.08
CA GLY A 41 -2.16 26.06 13.75
C GLY A 41 -0.96 26.34 12.83
N ASN A 42 0.25 25.89 13.17
CA ASN A 42 1.34 25.88 12.20
C ASN A 42 1.06 24.83 11.11
N LYS A 43 1.34 25.20 9.85
CA LYS A 43 0.98 24.38 8.69
C LYS A 43 2.16 24.08 7.81
N ASP A 44 2.12 22.90 7.22
CA ASP A 44 3.08 22.46 6.20
C ASP A 44 2.38 21.56 5.18
N THR A 45 3.00 21.36 4.02
CA THR A 45 2.37 20.61 2.92
C THR A 45 3.41 19.76 2.19
N LEU A 46 3.04 18.51 1.91
CA LEU A 46 3.77 17.63 1.01
C LEU A 46 2.97 17.40 -0.27
N THR A 47 3.68 17.21 -1.38
CA THR A 47 3.13 16.68 -2.62
C THR A 47 3.68 15.27 -2.82
N ILE A 48 2.80 14.29 -2.90
CA ILE A 48 3.18 12.88 -3.02
C ILE A 48 2.46 12.30 -4.24
N GLY A 49 3.13 11.44 -4.98
CA GLY A 49 2.54 10.84 -6.15
C GLY A 49 3.32 9.64 -6.67
N TYR A 50 2.90 9.15 -7.82
CA TYR A 50 3.61 8.11 -8.55
C TYR A 50 3.49 8.30 -10.07
N ASP A 51 4.47 7.76 -10.79
CA ASP A 51 4.54 7.73 -12.25
C ASP A 51 5.39 6.53 -12.68
N ALA A 52 5.13 5.99 -13.87
CA ALA A 52 5.92 4.87 -14.41
C ALA A 52 7.43 5.20 -14.55
N ASN A 53 7.76 6.48 -14.68
CA ASN A 53 9.13 6.97 -14.76
C ASN A 53 9.62 7.59 -13.44
N GLY A 54 8.82 7.51 -12.38
CA GLY A 54 9.19 8.00 -11.05
C GLY A 54 10.36 7.21 -10.45
N THR A 55 10.99 7.78 -9.43
CA THR A 55 12.09 7.13 -8.70
C THR A 55 11.92 7.27 -7.19
N GLU A 56 12.65 6.48 -6.42
CA GLU A 56 12.71 6.63 -4.96
C GLU A 56 13.71 7.72 -4.52
N LEU A 57 14.44 8.30 -5.46
CA LEU A 57 15.39 9.41 -5.26
C LEU A 57 14.78 10.72 -5.76
N ILE A 58 15.49 11.82 -5.55
CA ILE A 58 15.08 13.12 -6.08
C ILE A 58 15.13 13.13 -7.60
N ASP A 59 14.01 13.40 -8.22
CA ASP A 59 13.88 13.54 -9.68
C ASP A 59 13.41 14.96 -10.06
N PRO A 60 14.34 15.82 -10.53
CA PRO A 60 14.00 17.17 -10.96
C PRO A 60 13.00 17.24 -12.14
N SER A 61 12.86 16.16 -12.93
CA SER A 61 11.92 16.13 -14.06
C SER A 61 10.46 16.20 -13.60
N PHE A 62 10.17 15.73 -12.37
CA PHE A 62 8.88 15.86 -11.71
C PHE A 62 8.77 17.12 -10.84
N GLY A 63 9.76 18.01 -10.87
CA GLY A 63 9.80 19.23 -10.06
C GLY A 63 10.14 18.99 -8.60
N GLU A 64 10.82 17.89 -8.31
CA GLU A 64 11.35 17.59 -6.98
C GLU A 64 12.65 18.38 -6.75
N THR A 65 12.83 18.80 -5.51
CA THR A 65 14.01 19.58 -5.11
C THR A 65 14.60 19.02 -3.84
N ASN A 66 15.91 18.77 -3.84
CA ASN A 66 16.60 18.41 -2.61
C ASN A 66 16.83 19.66 -1.76
N ILE A 67 16.24 19.68 -0.57
CA ILE A 67 16.34 20.76 0.41
C ILE A 67 17.20 20.39 1.62
N ILE A 68 18.08 19.39 1.50
CA ILE A 68 18.89 18.91 2.62
C ILE A 68 19.76 19.99 3.25
N GLY A 69 20.15 21.00 2.47
CA GLY A 69 20.93 22.17 2.94
C GLY A 69 20.10 23.18 3.74
N ILE A 70 18.77 23.05 3.79
CA ILE A 70 17.87 23.92 4.55
C ILE A 70 17.67 23.30 5.93
N PRO A 71 18.03 23.97 7.03
CA PRO A 71 17.81 23.46 8.37
C PRO A 71 16.32 23.11 8.63
N ILE A 72 16.09 22.07 9.41
CA ILE A 72 14.73 21.70 9.84
C ILE A 72 14.21 22.79 10.79
N ASP A 73 13.03 23.35 10.53
CA ASP A 73 12.39 24.31 11.44
C ASP A 73 12.11 23.63 12.78
N SER A 74 12.60 24.28 13.83
CA SER A 74 12.48 23.76 15.19
C SER A 74 11.06 23.82 15.74
N THR A 75 10.15 24.57 15.11
CA THR A 75 8.76 24.75 15.54
C THR A 75 7.85 23.73 14.88
N PHE A 76 7.83 23.74 13.55
CA PHE A 76 7.04 22.79 12.75
C PHE A 76 7.64 22.65 11.35
N ASP A 77 7.94 21.42 10.96
CA ASP A 77 8.48 21.09 9.64
C ASP A 77 8.13 19.64 9.28
N VAL A 78 7.64 19.44 8.08
CA VAL A 78 7.31 18.12 7.56
C VAL A 78 8.05 17.89 6.26
N ARG A 79 8.83 16.81 6.16
CA ARG A 79 9.67 16.52 4.98
C ARG A 79 9.57 15.05 4.60
N ILE A 80 9.83 14.77 3.34
CA ILE A 80 10.13 13.42 2.86
C ILE A 80 11.63 13.26 2.90
N SER A 81 12.13 12.13 3.41
CA SER A 81 13.57 11.83 3.47
C SER A 81 13.84 10.31 3.47
N ASP A 82 15.10 9.96 3.28
CA ASP A 82 15.63 8.61 3.48
C ASP A 82 16.36 8.44 4.82
N ALA A 83 16.26 9.42 5.72
CA ALA A 83 17.02 9.48 6.96
C ALA A 83 16.83 8.26 7.85
N PHE A 84 15.60 7.77 7.98
CA PHE A 84 15.28 6.60 8.80
C PHE A 84 16.09 5.37 8.37
N PHE A 85 16.17 5.10 7.07
CA PHE A 85 16.89 3.97 6.50
C PHE A 85 18.41 4.13 6.55
N ASN A 86 18.90 5.36 6.78
CA ASN A 86 20.32 5.72 6.81
C ASN A 86 20.80 6.12 8.22
N ASN A 87 20.20 5.56 9.27
CA ASN A 87 20.57 5.82 10.67
C ASN A 87 20.60 7.32 11.03
N GLY A 88 19.61 8.07 10.54
CA GLY A 88 19.48 9.51 10.78
C GLY A 88 20.31 10.41 9.85
N ASN A 89 21.04 9.84 8.88
CA ASN A 89 21.86 10.57 7.93
C ASN A 89 21.15 10.66 6.58
N ALA A 90 20.24 11.59 6.43
CA ALA A 90 19.53 11.80 5.18
C ALA A 90 20.49 12.09 4.02
N THR A 91 20.23 11.53 2.84
CA THR A 91 20.90 11.94 1.59
C THR A 91 20.08 13.00 0.85
N PHE A 92 18.78 13.07 1.14
CA PHE A 92 17.91 14.13 0.66
C PHE A 92 16.81 14.47 1.68
N HIS A 93 16.31 15.70 1.59
CA HIS A 93 15.03 16.15 2.11
C HIS A 93 14.25 16.79 0.97
N THR A 94 12.92 16.57 0.93
CA THR A 94 12.07 17.19 -0.09
C THR A 94 10.66 17.46 0.43
N LYS A 95 9.93 18.35 -0.25
CA LYS A 95 8.49 18.58 -0.05
C LYS A 95 7.65 17.90 -1.13
N LYS A 96 8.30 17.28 -2.12
CA LYS A 96 7.63 16.58 -3.21
C LYS A 96 8.38 15.31 -3.56
N GLN A 97 7.64 14.20 -3.74
CA GLN A 97 8.19 12.95 -4.27
C GLN A 97 7.17 12.24 -5.16
N ILE A 98 7.62 11.82 -6.33
CA ILE A 98 6.87 11.02 -7.30
C ILE A 98 7.57 9.66 -7.40
N LEU A 99 6.96 8.66 -6.81
CA LEU A 99 7.50 7.31 -6.71
C LEU A 99 7.33 6.52 -8.02
N PRO A 100 8.08 5.44 -8.24
CA PRO A 100 7.80 4.53 -9.36
C PRO A 100 6.40 3.94 -9.24
N ASP A 101 5.71 3.80 -10.37
CA ASP A 101 4.37 3.19 -10.41
C ASP A 101 4.42 1.76 -9.86
N SER A 102 3.50 1.47 -8.93
CA SER A 102 3.44 0.19 -8.22
C SER A 102 2.17 -0.60 -8.49
N CYS A 103 1.28 -0.09 -9.35
CA CYS A 103 0.00 -0.74 -9.60
C CYS A 103 0.12 -2.17 -10.16
N SER A 104 1.27 -2.53 -10.67
CA SER A 104 1.56 -3.85 -11.26
C SER A 104 2.51 -4.74 -10.44
N GLY A 105 2.98 -4.32 -9.27
CA GLY A 105 4.07 -4.98 -8.55
C GLY A 105 3.76 -5.39 -7.11
N TRP A 106 4.58 -6.30 -6.60
CA TRP A 106 4.61 -6.75 -5.20
C TRP A 106 5.26 -5.72 -4.26
N TRP A 107 5.82 -4.65 -4.78
CA TRP A 107 6.49 -3.60 -4.03
C TRP A 107 5.59 -2.39 -3.91
N PHE A 108 5.32 -2.01 -2.68
CA PHE A 108 4.67 -0.75 -2.39
C PHE A 108 5.74 0.31 -2.36
N PRO A 109 5.66 1.33 -3.21
CA PRO A 109 6.47 2.52 -2.97
C PRO A 109 6.05 3.11 -1.63
N VAL A 110 7.01 3.26 -0.75
CA VAL A 110 6.81 3.78 0.60
C VAL A 110 7.47 5.14 0.69
N VAL A 111 6.70 6.13 1.10
CA VAL A 111 7.22 7.46 1.44
C VAL A 111 7.47 7.52 2.94
N SER A 112 8.72 7.81 3.31
CA SER A 112 9.09 8.13 4.69
C SER A 112 8.90 9.63 4.92
N ILE A 113 8.10 9.98 5.92
CA ILE A 113 7.69 11.35 6.22
C ILE A 113 8.20 11.73 7.60
N ASP A 114 9.15 12.63 7.64
CA ASP A 114 9.69 13.20 8.87
C ASP A 114 8.75 14.30 9.38
N VAL A 115 8.35 14.24 10.63
CA VAL A 115 7.48 15.24 11.24
C VAL A 115 8.14 15.84 12.47
N LYS A 116 8.66 17.05 12.35
CA LYS A 116 9.15 17.84 13.49
C LYS A 116 8.03 18.76 13.97
N SER A 117 7.62 18.62 15.22
CA SER A 117 6.68 19.53 15.86
C SER A 117 7.01 19.70 17.34
N LYS A 118 6.85 20.93 17.84
CA LYS A 118 6.84 21.21 19.29
C LYS A 118 5.44 21.11 19.90
N ASN A 119 4.43 21.17 19.05
CA ASN A 119 3.05 21.37 19.49
C ASN A 119 2.17 20.21 18.99
N TRP A 120 2.34 19.06 19.56
CA TRP A 120 1.49 17.90 19.30
C TRP A 120 0.09 18.08 19.92
N PRO A 121 -0.96 17.47 19.38
CA PRO A 121 -0.98 16.56 18.24
C PRO A 121 -0.79 17.25 16.89
N VAL A 122 -0.44 16.46 15.86
CA VAL A 122 -0.36 16.87 14.47
C VAL A 122 -1.48 16.16 13.69
N THR A 123 -2.23 16.93 12.91
CA THR A 123 -3.29 16.41 12.04
C THR A 123 -2.82 16.47 10.59
N ALA A 124 -2.90 15.34 9.89
CA ALA A 124 -2.73 15.25 8.45
C ALA A 124 -4.09 15.20 7.78
N THR A 125 -4.26 15.93 6.65
CA THR A 125 -5.50 15.97 5.87
C THR A 125 -5.22 15.83 4.38
N TRP A 126 -6.15 15.23 3.63
CA TRP A 126 -6.05 15.01 2.18
C TRP A 126 -7.43 14.91 1.55
N ASP A 127 -7.48 14.92 0.22
CA ASP A 127 -8.70 14.62 -0.55
C ASP A 127 -8.81 13.09 -0.77
N ASN A 128 -9.67 12.44 0.00
CA ASN A 128 -9.87 11.01 -0.08
C ASN A 128 -10.53 10.56 -1.39
N SER A 129 -11.24 11.43 -2.09
CA SER A 129 -11.88 11.09 -3.35
C SER A 129 -10.88 10.69 -4.44
N LEU A 130 -9.63 11.14 -4.33
CA LEU A 130 -8.54 10.81 -5.24
C LEU A 130 -8.08 9.34 -5.13
N PHE A 131 -8.48 8.64 -4.07
CA PHE A 131 -8.07 7.27 -3.78
C PHE A 131 -9.14 6.22 -4.10
N ASN A 132 -10.29 6.61 -4.63
CA ASN A 132 -11.41 5.72 -4.95
C ASN A 132 -11.25 5.04 -6.33
N ILE A 133 -10.05 4.58 -6.68
CA ILE A 133 -9.79 3.81 -7.90
C ILE A 133 -8.90 2.62 -7.59
N GLU A 134 -8.99 1.59 -8.43
CA GLU A 134 -8.38 0.26 -8.26
C GLU A 134 -6.91 0.31 -7.78
N CYS A 135 -6.07 1.14 -8.39
CA CYS A 135 -4.64 1.21 -8.04
C CYS A 135 -4.32 1.95 -6.72
N ARG A 136 -5.28 2.60 -6.09
CA ARG A 136 -5.03 3.50 -4.96
C ARG A 136 -5.95 3.28 -3.77
N GLU A 137 -7.03 2.54 -3.94
CA GLU A 137 -8.03 2.38 -2.88
C GLU A 137 -7.50 1.69 -1.62
N GLY A 138 -6.38 0.97 -1.73
CA GLY A 138 -5.68 0.36 -0.62
C GLY A 138 -4.51 1.19 -0.08
N SER A 139 -4.34 2.43 -0.55
CA SER A 139 -3.26 3.30 -0.03
C SER A 139 -3.48 3.64 1.43
N VAL A 140 -2.38 3.65 2.20
CA VAL A 140 -2.43 3.87 3.65
C VAL A 140 -1.45 4.93 4.11
N PHE A 141 -1.82 5.57 5.22
CA PHE A 141 -0.93 6.41 6.01
C PHE A 141 -0.86 5.87 7.44
N THR A 142 0.35 5.77 8.00
CA THR A 142 0.57 5.08 9.27
C THR A 142 1.76 5.64 10.03
N SER A 143 1.78 5.45 11.35
CA SER A 143 2.90 5.79 12.22
C SER A 143 3.90 4.64 12.41
N PHE A 144 3.74 3.51 11.73
CA PHE A 144 4.69 2.39 11.77
C PHE A 144 5.05 1.92 10.37
N HIS A 145 6.24 1.36 10.23
CA HIS A 145 6.80 0.99 8.93
C HIS A 145 5.91 -0.03 8.18
N PRO A 146 5.48 0.26 6.96
CA PRO A 146 4.57 -0.62 6.22
C PRO A 146 5.15 -1.99 5.86
N GLY A 147 6.47 -2.14 5.83
CA GLY A 147 7.14 -3.42 5.57
C GLY A 147 6.88 -4.49 6.63
N GLY A 148 6.43 -4.10 7.81
CA GLY A 148 6.02 -5.01 8.89
C GLY A 148 4.56 -5.45 8.83
N TRP A 149 3.89 -5.35 7.71
CA TRP A 149 2.44 -5.59 7.59
C TRP A 149 1.99 -7.00 7.93
N TRP A 150 2.78 -7.99 7.63
CA TRP A 150 2.50 -9.38 8.02
C TRP A 150 2.51 -9.58 9.52
N ASP A 151 3.21 -8.73 10.27
CA ASP A 151 3.26 -8.77 11.72
C ASP A 151 2.07 -8.05 12.36
N VAL A 152 1.33 -7.27 11.59
CA VAL A 152 0.17 -6.48 12.01
C VAL A 152 -1.09 -7.34 12.21
N VAL A 153 -1.05 -8.62 11.86
CA VAL A 153 -2.14 -9.56 12.15
C VAL A 153 -2.21 -9.82 13.65
N GLY A 154 -3.00 -9.01 14.34
CA GLY A 154 -3.14 -9.08 15.81
C GLY A 154 -2.93 -7.74 16.50
N PHE A 155 -2.54 -6.69 15.78
CA PHE A 155 -2.49 -5.35 16.35
C PHE A 155 -3.90 -4.73 16.42
N PRO A 156 -4.17 -3.98 17.50
CA PRO A 156 -5.38 -3.21 17.60
C PRO A 156 -5.53 -2.26 16.40
N SER A 157 -6.75 -2.10 15.91
CA SER A 157 -7.10 -1.23 14.79
C SER A 157 -6.85 0.27 15.02
N ASP A 158 -6.40 0.63 16.23
CA ASP A 158 -6.20 1.98 16.72
C ASP A 158 -4.76 2.50 16.61
N LEU A 159 -3.86 1.77 15.94
CA LEU A 159 -2.45 2.13 15.82
C LEU A 159 -2.17 3.21 14.76
N ASN A 160 -2.98 4.26 14.71
CA ASN A 160 -2.74 5.41 13.83
C ASN A 160 -2.47 5.02 12.36
N ARG A 161 -3.11 3.94 11.91
CA ARG A 161 -3.14 3.52 10.51
C ARG A 161 -4.49 3.89 9.92
N VAL A 162 -4.47 4.58 8.80
CA VAL A 162 -5.68 4.92 8.06
C VAL A 162 -5.54 4.58 6.58
N GLU A 163 -6.61 4.10 5.99
CA GLU A 163 -6.76 3.96 4.55
C GLU A 163 -7.20 5.30 3.97
N LEU A 164 -6.42 5.79 2.99
CA LEU A 164 -6.62 7.14 2.45
C LEU A 164 -7.94 7.29 1.68
N ALA A 165 -8.49 6.19 1.15
CA ALA A 165 -9.81 6.19 0.50
C ALA A 165 -10.96 6.33 1.51
N ASN A 166 -10.79 5.80 2.74
CA ASN A 166 -11.87 5.70 3.74
C ASN A 166 -11.89 6.85 4.73
N ALA A 167 -10.83 7.64 4.80
CA ALA A 167 -10.72 8.81 5.65
C ALA A 167 -10.11 10.00 4.88
N ASN A 168 -10.38 11.21 5.34
CA ASN A 168 -9.78 12.42 4.77
C ASN A 168 -8.85 13.12 5.76
N GLN A 169 -8.67 12.57 6.95
CA GLN A 169 -7.76 13.08 7.98
C GLN A 169 -7.37 12.02 9.00
N VAL A 170 -6.25 12.25 9.67
CA VAL A 170 -5.82 11.52 10.85
C VAL A 170 -5.05 12.44 11.78
N THR A 171 -5.22 12.26 13.09
CA THR A 171 -4.47 13.03 14.10
C THR A 171 -3.51 12.11 14.84
N PHE A 172 -2.23 12.45 14.81
CA PHE A 172 -1.16 11.73 15.50
C PHE A 172 -0.78 12.47 16.78
N THR A 173 -0.63 11.71 17.86
CA THR A 173 -0.10 12.22 19.13
C THR A 173 1.42 12.15 19.13
N SER A 174 2.09 12.84 20.05
CA SER A 174 3.54 12.73 20.25
C SER A 174 4.02 11.34 20.64
N ASN A 175 3.10 10.43 20.92
CA ASN A 175 3.37 9.12 21.50
C ASN A 175 3.54 8.02 20.43
N TYR A 176 4.02 8.38 19.28
CA TYR A 176 4.22 7.53 18.11
C TYR A 176 5.20 6.37 18.36
N ASN A 177 6.03 6.45 19.40
CA ASN A 177 7.03 5.44 19.74
C ASN A 177 6.54 4.37 20.73
N SER A 178 5.38 4.55 21.32
CA SER A 178 4.94 3.73 22.46
C SER A 178 4.07 2.56 22.07
N LEU A 179 4.28 1.97 20.93
CA LEU A 179 3.67 0.71 20.60
C LEU A 179 4.32 -0.36 21.46
N SER A 180 3.70 -0.65 22.59
CA SER A 180 4.15 -1.67 23.53
C SER A 180 4.27 -3.02 22.81
N GLY A 181 5.50 -3.53 22.70
CA GLY A 181 5.80 -4.80 22.07
C GLY A 181 6.64 -4.70 20.78
N TYR A 182 6.91 -3.51 20.29
CA TYR A 182 7.87 -3.25 19.22
C TYR A 182 9.02 -2.41 19.76
N ASP A 183 10.22 -2.98 19.78
CA ASP A 183 11.45 -2.28 20.17
C ASP A 183 11.92 -1.29 19.08
N GLU A 184 11.21 -1.19 17.96
CA GLU A 184 11.59 -0.32 16.88
C GLU A 184 10.97 1.06 17.05
N ASN A 185 11.83 1.99 17.40
CA ASN A 185 11.52 3.41 17.42
C ASN A 185 11.23 3.89 16.00
N TYR A 186 10.01 4.30 15.74
CA TYR A 186 9.66 4.98 14.49
C TYR A 186 10.09 6.45 14.55
N ALA A 187 11.29 6.65 14.90
CA ALA A 187 11.98 7.91 14.93
C ALA A 187 13.48 7.67 14.77
N TYR A 188 14.19 8.67 14.31
CA TYR A 188 15.65 8.67 14.30
C TYR A 188 16.19 9.90 15.03
N ILE A 189 17.46 9.85 15.37
CA ILE A 189 18.17 11.01 15.90
C ILE A 189 18.99 11.63 14.75
N ASN A 190 18.69 12.89 14.44
CA ASN A 190 19.42 13.60 13.38
C ASN A 190 20.80 14.11 13.86
N SER A 191 21.58 14.70 12.95
CA SER A 191 22.89 15.25 13.26
C SER A 191 22.89 16.39 14.27
N SER A 192 21.74 17.03 14.50
CA SER A 192 21.54 18.06 15.52
C SER A 192 21.09 17.49 16.87
N ASN A 193 21.09 16.16 17.02
CA ASN A 193 20.63 15.44 18.20
C ASN A 193 19.13 15.64 18.53
N ASP A 194 18.33 15.94 17.49
CA ASP A 194 16.88 15.98 17.61
C ASP A 194 16.29 14.60 17.33
N THR A 195 15.30 14.19 18.09
CA THR A 195 14.46 13.03 17.78
C THR A 195 13.41 13.45 16.75
N ILE A 196 13.43 12.82 15.58
CA ILE A 196 12.52 13.09 14.48
C ILE A 196 11.56 11.91 14.32
N PRO A 197 10.28 12.09 14.62
CA PRO A 197 9.24 11.13 14.32
C PRO A 197 9.12 10.86 12.82
N VAL A 198 8.91 9.60 12.49
CA VAL A 198 8.73 9.15 11.10
C VAL A 198 7.37 8.52 10.94
N PHE A 199 6.67 8.93 9.91
CA PHE A 199 5.43 8.36 9.44
C PHE A 199 5.64 7.81 8.03
N TRP A 200 4.76 6.94 7.59
CA TRP A 200 4.85 6.35 6.27
C TRP A 200 3.54 6.45 5.52
N MET A 201 3.65 6.69 4.25
CA MET A 201 2.55 6.57 3.32
C MET A 201 2.95 5.55 2.25
N ALA A 202 2.05 4.62 1.94
CA ALA A 202 2.23 3.66 0.87
C ALA A 202 1.04 3.70 -0.07
N PHE A 203 1.33 3.68 -1.38
CA PHE A 203 0.32 3.46 -2.39
C PHE A 203 0.03 1.96 -2.53
N GLY A 204 -1.19 1.62 -2.90
CA GLY A 204 -1.51 0.24 -3.21
C GLY A 204 -2.97 0.04 -3.58
N ASP A 205 -3.20 -1.07 -4.24
CA ASP A 205 -4.51 -1.65 -4.46
C ASP A 205 -5.00 -2.26 -3.14
N SER A 206 -6.29 -2.19 -2.87
CA SER A 206 -6.91 -2.79 -1.68
C SER A 206 -6.62 -4.29 -1.54
N THR A 207 -6.45 -4.99 -2.64
CA THR A 207 -6.12 -6.42 -2.63
C THR A 207 -4.68 -6.71 -2.21
N LEU A 208 -3.77 -5.74 -2.37
CA LEU A 208 -2.35 -5.86 -2.03
C LEU A 208 -2.08 -5.39 -0.60
N ILE A 209 -2.77 -4.35 -0.16
CA ILE A 209 -2.57 -3.74 1.16
C ILE A 209 -3.51 -4.31 2.21
N THR A 210 -4.67 -4.77 1.87
CA THR A 210 -5.56 -5.48 2.76
C THR A 210 -5.12 -6.94 2.96
N LEU A 211 -4.00 -7.13 3.62
CA LEU A 211 -3.85 -8.28 4.52
C LEU A 211 -4.64 -8.03 5.83
N GLY A 212 -5.20 -6.86 5.99
CA GLY A 212 -6.26 -6.59 6.93
C GLY A 212 -7.52 -7.24 6.38
N VAL A 213 -7.96 -8.31 7.03
CA VAL A 213 -9.28 -8.87 6.88
C VAL A 213 -10.28 -7.71 6.92
N GLU A 214 -10.75 -7.20 5.75
CA GLU A 214 -12.15 -6.88 5.75
C GLU A 214 -12.82 -8.19 6.12
N SER A 215 -13.16 -8.31 7.37
CA SER A 215 -14.18 -9.23 7.76
C SER A 215 -15.52 -8.66 7.22
N VAL A 216 -15.73 -8.69 5.92
CA VAL A 216 -17.03 -9.14 5.49
C VAL A 216 -17.05 -10.57 6.01
N ALA A 217 -17.46 -10.68 7.26
CA ALA A 217 -17.64 -11.95 7.93
C ALA A 217 -18.60 -12.77 7.09
N PHE A 218 -18.08 -13.44 6.10
CA PHE A 218 -18.68 -14.66 5.67
C PHE A 218 -18.34 -15.64 6.80
N GLU A 219 -19.21 -15.67 7.82
CA GLU A 219 -19.15 -16.67 8.85
C GLU A 219 -19.32 -18.03 8.22
N PHE A 220 -18.25 -18.58 7.70
CA PHE A 220 -18.19 -20.00 7.47
C PHE A 220 -17.25 -20.62 8.51
N LYS A 221 -17.64 -21.76 8.99
CA LYS A 221 -16.79 -22.53 9.90
C LYS A 221 -15.77 -23.29 9.08
N SER A 222 -14.60 -23.43 9.62
CA SER A 222 -13.53 -24.24 9.03
C SER A 222 -12.83 -25.04 10.13
N TYR A 223 -12.59 -26.32 9.87
CA TYR A 223 -12.04 -27.24 10.86
C TYR A 223 -11.50 -28.53 10.19
N PRO A 224 -10.66 -29.31 10.90
CA PRO A 224 -10.01 -29.00 12.16
C PRO A 224 -8.81 -28.07 11.97
N ASN A 225 -8.41 -27.37 13.02
CA ASN A 225 -7.15 -26.67 13.08
C ASN A 225 -6.52 -26.90 14.46
N PRO A 226 -5.42 -27.68 14.60
CA PRO A 226 -4.57 -28.24 13.54
C PRO A 226 -5.26 -29.31 12.65
N VAL A 227 -4.81 -29.38 11.38
CA VAL A 227 -5.31 -30.32 10.39
C VAL A 227 -4.31 -31.45 10.11
N LYS A 228 -4.84 -32.70 9.99
CA LYS A 228 -4.04 -33.87 9.54
C LYS A 228 -4.22 -34.13 8.06
N ASP A 229 -5.34 -34.69 7.66
CA ASP A 229 -5.53 -35.18 6.29
C ASP A 229 -6.56 -34.36 5.50
N VAL A 230 -7.62 -33.88 6.16
CA VAL A 230 -8.75 -33.21 5.52
C VAL A 230 -9.11 -31.93 6.30
N PHE A 231 -9.28 -30.85 5.57
CA PHE A 231 -9.70 -29.57 6.11
C PHE A 231 -11.06 -29.19 5.52
N TYR A 232 -12.05 -29.04 6.39
CA TYR A 232 -13.43 -28.70 6.01
C TYR A 232 -13.63 -27.18 6.02
N ILE A 233 -14.43 -26.73 5.07
CA ILE A 233 -14.80 -25.32 4.90
C ILE A 233 -16.30 -25.29 4.61
N GLU A 234 -17.09 -24.77 5.54
CA GLU A 234 -18.55 -24.71 5.39
C GLU A 234 -18.97 -23.59 4.42
N ILE A 235 -18.56 -23.70 3.18
CA ILE A 235 -18.95 -22.82 2.08
C ILE A 235 -19.57 -23.65 0.95
N GLN A 236 -20.53 -23.08 0.23
CA GLN A 236 -21.16 -23.78 -0.88
C GLN A 236 -20.21 -23.84 -2.07
N ASP A 237 -19.95 -25.03 -2.59
CA ASP A 237 -18.99 -25.29 -3.67
C ASP A 237 -19.17 -24.40 -4.90
N TYR A 238 -20.44 -24.07 -5.24
CA TYR A 238 -20.75 -23.24 -6.40
C TYR A 238 -20.30 -21.77 -6.25
N LEU A 239 -20.06 -21.30 -5.04
CA LEU A 239 -19.56 -19.96 -4.76
C LEU A 239 -18.04 -19.86 -4.93
N VAL A 240 -17.34 -21.00 -4.82
CA VAL A 240 -15.88 -21.05 -4.89
C VAL A 240 -15.42 -21.08 -6.36
N LYS A 241 -14.46 -20.24 -6.69
CA LYS A 241 -13.76 -20.24 -7.99
C LYS A 241 -12.55 -21.16 -7.93
N ASP A 242 -11.66 -20.91 -6.96
CA ASP A 242 -10.49 -21.72 -6.68
C ASP A 242 -10.07 -21.60 -5.21
N ILE A 243 -9.32 -22.60 -4.73
CA ILE A 243 -8.67 -22.56 -3.42
C ILE A 243 -7.16 -22.75 -3.62
N LYS A 244 -6.35 -21.88 -2.98
CA LYS A 244 -4.90 -21.96 -2.98
C LYS A 244 -4.40 -22.23 -1.58
N VAL A 245 -3.52 -23.20 -1.44
CA VAL A 245 -2.74 -23.45 -0.22
C VAL A 245 -1.40 -22.76 -0.40
N VAL A 246 -1.08 -21.84 0.49
CA VAL A 246 0.16 -21.03 0.45
C VAL A 246 1.01 -21.39 1.66
N ASP A 247 2.26 -21.74 1.46
CA ASP A 247 3.21 -22.00 2.56
C ASP A 247 3.88 -20.73 3.07
N MET A 248 4.64 -20.83 4.15
CA MET A 248 5.33 -19.70 4.79
C MET A 248 6.41 -19.05 3.89
N MET A 249 6.79 -19.71 2.79
CA MET A 249 7.73 -19.16 1.81
C MET A 249 7.00 -18.49 0.64
N GLY A 250 5.66 -18.36 0.70
CA GLY A 250 4.84 -17.75 -0.36
C GLY A 250 4.57 -18.67 -1.55
N ARG A 251 5.03 -19.92 -1.53
CA ARG A 251 4.76 -20.89 -2.61
C ARG A 251 3.30 -21.32 -2.52
N SER A 252 2.58 -21.25 -3.62
CA SER A 252 1.16 -21.56 -3.66
C SER A 252 0.85 -22.76 -4.55
N LYS A 253 -0.15 -23.57 -4.15
CA LYS A 253 -0.68 -24.68 -4.92
C LYS A 253 -2.19 -24.57 -4.94
N ILE A 254 -2.79 -24.64 -6.14
CA ILE A 254 -4.24 -24.75 -6.28
C ILE A 254 -4.61 -26.18 -5.89
N VAL A 255 -5.66 -26.32 -5.08
CA VAL A 255 -6.17 -27.60 -4.62
C VAL A 255 -7.64 -27.77 -5.02
N ASP A 256 -8.03 -29.03 -5.23
CA ASP A 256 -9.43 -29.35 -5.52
C ASP A 256 -10.29 -29.13 -4.27
N PHE A 257 -11.40 -28.43 -4.46
CA PHE A 257 -12.42 -28.21 -3.44
C PHE A 257 -13.72 -28.86 -3.90
N LYS A 258 -14.16 -29.87 -3.18
CA LYS A 258 -15.41 -30.59 -3.45
C LYS A 258 -16.04 -31.08 -2.16
N ASN A 259 -17.36 -31.02 -2.10
CA ASN A 259 -18.13 -31.46 -0.92
C ASN A 259 -17.71 -30.74 0.38
N GLY A 260 -17.28 -29.47 0.28
CA GLY A 260 -16.94 -28.66 1.43
C GLY A 260 -15.58 -28.95 2.08
N TYR A 261 -14.65 -29.65 1.40
CA TYR A 261 -13.34 -29.92 1.96
C TYR A 261 -12.19 -29.84 0.94
N ILE A 262 -10.98 -29.73 1.47
CA ILE A 262 -9.71 -29.88 0.73
C ILE A 262 -8.86 -30.98 1.37
N GLU A 263 -8.07 -31.69 0.56
CA GLU A 263 -7.11 -32.69 1.03
C GLU A 263 -5.77 -32.04 1.39
N MET A 264 -5.34 -32.26 2.64
CA MET A 264 -4.07 -31.76 3.17
C MET A 264 -3.02 -32.87 3.36
N LYS A 265 -3.35 -34.14 3.04
CA LYS A 265 -2.52 -35.32 3.25
C LYS A 265 -1.13 -35.21 2.60
N ASN A 266 -1.04 -34.55 1.44
CA ASN A 266 0.22 -34.43 0.68
C ASN A 266 1.02 -33.15 1.02
N PHE A 267 0.64 -32.44 2.08
CA PHE A 267 1.35 -31.26 2.57
C PHE A 267 2.20 -31.64 3.79
N HIS A 268 3.40 -31.11 3.89
CA HIS A 268 4.27 -31.30 5.04
C HIS A 268 3.69 -30.60 6.28
N SER A 269 4.10 -31.04 7.46
CA SER A 269 3.74 -30.36 8.71
C SER A 269 4.29 -28.92 8.70
N GLY A 270 3.47 -27.96 9.12
CA GLY A 270 3.83 -26.55 9.12
C GLY A 270 2.63 -25.61 9.08
N TYR A 271 2.91 -24.32 8.95
CA TYR A 271 1.89 -23.27 8.84
C TYR A 271 1.54 -23.02 7.38
N TYR A 272 0.26 -22.87 7.10
CA TYR A 272 -0.26 -22.58 5.77
C TYR A 272 -1.34 -21.52 5.83
N LEU A 273 -1.47 -20.78 4.72
CA LEU A 273 -2.58 -19.90 4.44
C LEU A 273 -3.46 -20.55 3.38
N ILE A 274 -4.72 -20.79 3.71
CA ILE A 274 -5.73 -21.23 2.74
C ILE A 274 -6.40 -19.98 2.17
N ARG A 275 -6.18 -19.73 0.89
CA ARG A 275 -6.83 -18.61 0.18
C ARG A 275 -7.99 -19.12 -0.64
N ILE A 276 -9.17 -18.67 -0.32
CA ILE A 276 -10.42 -19.01 -1.00
C ILE A 276 -10.79 -17.86 -1.93
N CYS A 277 -10.78 -18.11 -3.24
CA CYS A 277 -11.20 -17.16 -4.25
C CYS A 277 -12.63 -17.49 -4.65
N ARG A 278 -13.54 -16.53 -4.56
CA ARG A 278 -14.95 -16.69 -4.93
C ARG A 278 -15.21 -16.24 -6.36
N LYS A 279 -16.32 -16.71 -6.94
CA LYS A 279 -16.75 -16.30 -8.29
C LYS A 279 -17.22 -14.86 -8.37
N ASP A 280 -17.59 -14.25 -7.25
CA ASP A 280 -17.93 -12.82 -7.15
C ASP A 280 -16.70 -11.89 -7.02
N GLY A 281 -15.48 -12.46 -7.14
CA GLY A 281 -14.22 -11.73 -7.05
C GLY A 281 -13.68 -11.58 -5.62
N LYS A 282 -14.46 -11.88 -4.59
CA LYS A 282 -14.02 -11.79 -3.20
C LYS A 282 -13.07 -12.89 -2.82
N THR A 283 -12.07 -12.57 -2.01
CA THR A 283 -11.06 -13.51 -1.53
C THR A 283 -11.08 -13.55 0.00
N GLN A 284 -10.92 -14.74 0.57
CA GLN A 284 -10.78 -14.93 2.00
C GLN A 284 -9.57 -15.80 2.32
N ASN A 285 -8.90 -15.50 3.42
CA ASN A 285 -7.72 -16.22 3.88
C ASN A 285 -7.97 -16.87 5.24
N ILE A 286 -7.50 -18.11 5.43
CA ILE A 286 -7.60 -18.86 6.68
C ILE A 286 -6.21 -19.36 7.04
N LYS A 287 -5.75 -19.09 8.26
CA LYS A 287 -4.50 -19.68 8.76
C LYS A 287 -4.77 -21.06 9.34
N ILE A 288 -3.96 -22.03 8.97
CA ILE A 288 -4.03 -23.40 9.50
C ILE A 288 -2.65 -23.92 9.92
N ILE A 289 -2.67 -24.88 10.82
CA ILE A 289 -1.51 -25.65 11.21
C ILE A 289 -1.70 -27.07 10.65
N LYS A 290 -0.77 -27.53 9.82
CA LYS A 290 -0.72 -28.92 9.33
C LYS A 290 0.17 -29.74 10.27
N GLU A 291 -0.39 -30.80 10.83
CA GLU A 291 0.34 -31.85 11.59
C GLU A 291 0.84 -32.97 10.71
#